data_2bcd6d9d9cc543edf00f3659a4b73b94
#
_entry.id   2bcd6d9d9cc543edf00f3659a4b73b94
#
_cell.length_a   1.000
_cell.length_b   1.000
_cell.length_c   1.000
_cell.angle_alpha   90.00
_cell.angle_beta   90.00
_cell.angle_gamma   90.00
#
_symmetry.space_group_name_H-M   'P 1'
#
loop_
_entity.id
_entity.type
_entity.pdbx_description
1 polymer ?
#
loop_
_entity_poly.entity_id
_entity_poly.type
_entity_poly.pdbx_seq_one_letter_code
_entity_poly.pdbx_strand_id
1 'polypeptide(L)'
;NEAEPQVLYTALHHAREPASMGQMLFFMWYLLENYNRDAEVKKLVDSRELYFVPCVNPDGYRYNQTTNPSGNGFWRKNRAMNQDNTQGIDLNRNYGFQWGYNDIGSSANGEAETYRGESAFSEIETRALKELCIKHHFNIAVNYHTFGNILIIPWGYNDSLTKDNEEFNILAKDFTKYNQYNVGTATSTLNYQVNGVSDDWMYGDTIAKNKIFSFTPEVGPAFWPSRQEIGQINQQTQYMNFSAAWNAGSVAHIEESSPEIIEPAEGDLRLIITRTGIQDNDIKITASCDHPDQIVIDEITPFRLNMAETRTVKVRYHVIQSLAFQENVHFTFHILTGEYSEIIVSDKKFLGTPFWRDEANHTDYWSSSINRPLELNS
;
A
#
# COMPACT_ATOMS: atom_id res chain seq x y z
N ASN A 1 -7.66 -19.46 13.58
CA ASN A 1 -8.99 -19.18 13.07
C ASN A 1 -8.88 -18.88 11.56
N GLU A 2 -9.25 -19.81 10.69
CA GLU A 2 -8.84 -19.87 9.30
C GLU A 2 -9.61 -18.93 8.33
N ALA A 3 -10.29 -17.92 8.85
CA ALA A 3 -11.05 -16.95 8.05
C ALA A 3 -10.36 -15.57 7.91
N GLU A 4 -9.22 -15.38 8.56
CA GLU A 4 -8.53 -14.10 8.55
C GLU A 4 -7.73 -13.90 7.25
N PRO A 5 -7.69 -12.67 6.72
CA PRO A 5 -6.86 -12.37 5.55
C PRO A 5 -5.39 -12.65 5.81
N GLN A 6 -4.75 -13.37 4.88
CA GLN A 6 -3.36 -13.82 5.01
C GLN A 6 -2.41 -12.97 4.17
N VAL A 7 -1.28 -12.62 4.75
CA VAL A 7 -0.20 -11.85 4.09
C VAL A 7 1.12 -12.58 4.23
N LEU A 8 1.86 -12.67 3.14
CA LEU A 8 3.20 -13.24 3.09
C LEU A 8 4.24 -12.13 2.90
N TYR A 9 5.23 -12.11 3.78
CA TYR A 9 6.43 -11.28 3.63
C TYR A 9 7.63 -12.19 3.44
N THR A 10 8.36 -12.02 2.34
CA THR A 10 9.61 -12.74 2.09
C THR A 10 10.78 -11.76 1.93
N ALA A 11 11.98 -12.19 2.28
CA ALA A 11 13.19 -11.40 2.09
C ALA A 11 14.39 -12.30 1.79
N LEU A 12 15.45 -11.67 1.31
CA LEU A 12 16.74 -12.30 1.12
C LEU A 12 16.71 -13.50 0.14
N HIS A 13 16.02 -13.36 -0.98
CA HIS A 13 16.19 -14.26 -2.12
C HIS A 13 17.64 -14.22 -2.64
N HIS A 14 18.20 -13.02 -2.68
CA HIS A 14 19.59 -12.80 -3.05
C HIS A 14 20.44 -12.56 -1.81
N ALA A 15 21.47 -13.35 -1.66
CA ALA A 15 22.30 -13.39 -0.45
C ALA A 15 23.06 -12.09 -0.12
N ARG A 16 23.23 -11.21 -1.12
CA ARG A 16 23.89 -9.89 -0.98
C ARG A 16 22.96 -8.75 -0.56
N GLU A 17 21.69 -9.05 -0.22
CA GLU A 17 20.64 -8.06 0.04
C GLU A 17 20.13 -8.07 1.50
N PRO A 18 21.01 -7.99 2.54
CA PRO A 18 20.60 -8.19 3.93
C PRO A 18 19.66 -7.11 4.48
N ALA A 19 19.61 -5.92 3.89
CA ALA A 19 18.70 -4.87 4.34
C ALA A 19 17.22 -5.23 4.08
N SER A 20 16.94 -6.08 3.09
CA SER A 20 15.60 -6.63 2.85
C SER A 20 15.11 -7.45 4.06
N MET A 21 15.97 -8.24 4.67
CA MET A 21 15.69 -8.96 5.90
C MET A 21 15.63 -8.03 7.12
N GLY A 22 16.55 -7.07 7.21
CA GLY A 22 16.67 -6.16 8.35
C GLY A 22 15.39 -5.38 8.62
N GLN A 23 14.77 -4.81 7.59
CA GLN A 23 13.52 -4.07 7.71
C GLN A 23 12.34 -4.98 8.12
N MET A 24 12.32 -6.23 7.64
CA MET A 24 11.29 -7.21 8.01
C MET A 24 11.40 -7.59 9.49
N LEU A 25 12.61 -7.86 9.99
CA LEU A 25 12.83 -8.13 11.41
C LEU A 25 12.46 -6.94 12.28
N PHE A 26 12.72 -5.71 11.81
CA PHE A 26 12.28 -4.49 12.48
C PHE A 26 10.74 -4.42 12.58
N PHE A 27 10.03 -4.71 11.50
CA PHE A 27 8.57 -4.72 11.49
C PHE A 27 7.99 -5.79 12.42
N MET A 28 8.52 -7.01 12.37
CA MET A 28 8.12 -8.09 13.30
C MET A 28 8.29 -7.66 14.76
N TRP A 29 9.44 -7.06 15.07
CA TRP A 29 9.74 -6.57 16.41
C TRP A 29 8.79 -5.44 16.82
N TYR A 30 8.53 -4.51 15.92
CA TYR A 30 7.61 -3.41 16.14
C TYR A 30 6.19 -3.91 16.49
N LEU A 31 5.68 -4.90 15.76
CA LEU A 31 4.37 -5.49 16.04
C LEU A 31 4.33 -6.11 17.45
N LEU A 32 5.35 -6.88 17.82
CA LEU A 32 5.42 -7.54 19.13
C LEU A 32 5.49 -6.54 20.30
N GLU A 33 6.33 -5.49 20.17
CA GLU A 33 6.48 -4.50 21.24
C GLU A 33 5.26 -3.60 21.40
N ASN A 34 4.55 -3.32 20.33
CA ASN A 34 3.41 -2.40 20.35
C ASN A 34 2.04 -3.09 20.47
N TYR A 35 1.97 -4.40 20.43
CA TYR A 35 0.72 -5.16 20.52
C TYR A 35 -0.17 -4.74 21.70
N ASN A 36 0.40 -4.50 22.88
CA ASN A 36 -0.34 -4.08 24.07
C ASN A 36 -0.33 -2.56 24.33
N ARG A 37 0.29 -1.78 23.43
CA ARG A 37 0.48 -0.32 23.62
C ARG A 37 -0.25 0.51 22.57
N ASP A 38 -0.48 -0.07 21.39
CA ASP A 38 -1.09 0.59 20.25
C ASP A 38 -2.33 -0.22 19.82
N ALA A 39 -3.48 0.44 19.87
CA ALA A 39 -4.77 -0.20 19.56
C ALA A 39 -4.87 -0.62 18.07
N GLU A 40 -4.22 0.13 17.15
CA GLU A 40 -4.22 -0.20 15.73
C GLU A 40 -3.32 -1.41 15.45
N VAL A 41 -2.14 -1.47 16.06
CA VAL A 41 -1.26 -2.64 15.98
C VAL A 41 -1.96 -3.88 16.53
N LYS A 42 -2.60 -3.73 17.69
CA LYS A 42 -3.37 -4.84 18.30
C LYS A 42 -4.46 -5.31 17.35
N LYS A 43 -5.25 -4.39 16.82
CA LYS A 43 -6.35 -4.69 15.90
C LYS A 43 -5.88 -5.37 14.63
N LEU A 44 -4.76 -4.90 14.05
CA LEU A 44 -4.15 -5.52 12.88
C LEU A 44 -3.75 -6.98 13.18
N VAL A 45 -2.99 -7.20 14.25
CA VAL A 45 -2.47 -8.53 14.61
C VAL A 45 -3.60 -9.49 14.99
N ASP A 46 -4.68 -8.99 15.63
CA ASP A 46 -5.85 -9.80 16.01
C ASP A 46 -6.77 -10.13 14.82
N SER A 47 -6.58 -9.49 13.65
CA SER A 47 -7.48 -9.62 12.49
C SER A 47 -6.77 -10.07 11.20
N ARG A 48 -5.49 -10.41 11.26
CA ARG A 48 -4.68 -10.84 10.12
C ARG A 48 -3.75 -11.99 10.48
N GLU A 49 -3.60 -12.92 9.58
CA GLU A 49 -2.51 -13.90 9.66
C GLU A 49 -1.29 -13.38 8.88
N LEU A 50 -0.24 -13.02 9.62
CA LEU A 50 0.99 -12.47 9.06
C LEU A 50 2.08 -13.54 9.03
N TYR A 51 2.51 -13.91 7.83
CA TYR A 51 3.56 -14.90 7.61
C TYR A 51 4.86 -14.23 7.20
N PHE A 52 5.94 -14.57 7.86
CA PHE A 52 7.27 -13.99 7.62
C PHE A 52 8.28 -15.08 7.27
N VAL A 53 8.95 -14.92 6.13
CA VAL A 53 10.10 -15.71 5.69
C VAL A 53 11.31 -14.78 5.55
N PRO A 54 12.00 -14.46 6.64
CA PRO A 54 13.05 -13.43 6.64
C PRO A 54 14.28 -13.76 5.80
N CYS A 55 14.52 -15.05 5.56
CA CYS A 55 15.71 -15.51 4.84
C CYS A 55 15.35 -16.68 3.92
N VAL A 56 15.07 -16.36 2.65
CA VAL A 56 14.79 -17.37 1.62
C VAL A 56 16.06 -18.11 1.21
N ASN A 57 17.22 -17.46 1.26
CA ASN A 57 18.52 -17.98 0.83
C ASN A 57 19.53 -18.06 2.00
N PRO A 58 19.35 -18.99 2.95
CA PRO A 58 20.21 -19.07 4.12
C PRO A 58 21.65 -19.47 3.77
N ASP A 59 21.83 -20.38 2.81
CA ASP A 59 23.16 -20.89 2.45
C ASP A 59 24.01 -19.82 1.73
N GLY A 60 23.39 -19.07 0.81
CA GLY A 60 24.06 -17.94 0.15
C GLY A 60 24.43 -16.85 1.15
N TYR A 61 23.51 -16.51 2.07
CA TYR A 61 23.79 -15.52 3.11
C TYR A 61 24.90 -15.99 4.07
N ARG A 62 24.87 -17.24 4.49
CA ARG A 62 25.92 -17.84 5.32
C ARG A 62 27.28 -17.81 4.62
N TYR A 63 27.30 -18.05 3.31
CA TYR A 63 28.53 -17.95 2.52
C TYR A 63 29.09 -16.51 2.56
N ASN A 64 28.27 -15.49 2.29
CA ASN A 64 28.69 -14.09 2.40
C ASN A 64 29.20 -13.75 3.81
N GLN A 65 28.51 -14.19 4.84
CA GLN A 65 28.91 -13.98 6.24
C GLN A 65 30.27 -14.61 6.57
N THR A 66 30.57 -15.76 5.99
CA THR A 66 31.81 -16.50 6.26
C THR A 66 32.98 -15.93 5.47
N THR A 67 32.76 -15.55 4.21
CA THR A 67 33.82 -15.01 3.33
C THR A 67 34.06 -13.51 3.54
N ASN A 68 33.06 -12.80 3.97
CA ASN A 68 33.08 -11.34 4.18
C ASN A 68 32.48 -11.00 5.55
N PRO A 69 33.11 -11.39 6.68
CA PRO A 69 32.53 -11.23 8.03
C PRO A 69 32.31 -9.77 8.44
N SER A 70 32.98 -8.83 7.77
CA SER A 70 32.80 -7.39 7.98
C SER A 70 31.68 -6.77 7.10
N GLY A 71 30.95 -7.59 6.37
CA GLY A 71 29.95 -7.16 5.39
C GLY A 71 30.50 -7.01 3.96
N ASN A 72 29.68 -6.51 3.05
CA ASN A 72 30.01 -6.34 1.64
C ASN A 72 30.31 -7.64 0.87
N GLY A 73 29.71 -8.76 1.26
CA GLY A 73 29.74 -9.99 0.46
C GLY A 73 28.82 -9.82 -0.78
N PHE A 74 29.34 -10.18 -1.97
CA PHE A 74 28.60 -9.95 -3.23
C PHE A 74 27.98 -11.22 -3.83
N TRP A 75 28.08 -12.36 -3.15
CA TRP A 75 27.42 -13.57 -3.60
C TRP A 75 25.90 -13.39 -3.63
N ARG A 76 25.27 -13.67 -4.77
CA ARG A 76 23.83 -13.45 -5.04
C ARG A 76 23.02 -14.76 -4.88
N LYS A 77 23.46 -15.82 -5.55
CA LYS A 77 22.77 -17.09 -5.76
C LYS A 77 22.69 -17.94 -4.47
N ASN A 78 21.97 -19.06 -4.49
CA ASN A 78 22.11 -20.07 -3.43
C ASN A 78 23.46 -20.79 -3.53
N ARG A 79 23.66 -21.93 -2.83
CA ARG A 79 24.93 -22.64 -2.84
C ARG A 79 24.83 -24.05 -3.43
N ALA A 80 23.78 -24.32 -4.23
CA ALA A 80 23.68 -25.60 -4.94
C ALA A 80 24.87 -25.84 -5.86
N MET A 81 25.32 -27.11 -5.96
CA MET A 81 26.30 -27.53 -6.94
C MET A 81 25.56 -27.98 -8.20
N ASN A 82 25.83 -27.33 -9.31
CA ASN A 82 25.24 -27.65 -10.60
C ASN A 82 25.93 -28.84 -11.29
N GLN A 83 25.25 -29.48 -12.25
CA GLN A 83 25.80 -30.66 -12.95
C GLN A 83 27.04 -30.31 -13.79
N ASP A 84 27.19 -29.08 -14.24
CA ASP A 84 28.34 -28.55 -14.96
C ASP A 84 29.49 -28.08 -14.05
N ASN A 85 29.42 -28.38 -12.74
CA ASN A 85 30.33 -27.96 -11.67
C ASN A 85 30.36 -26.45 -11.40
N THR A 86 29.45 -25.66 -11.96
CA THR A 86 29.23 -24.27 -11.52
C THR A 86 28.47 -24.25 -10.19
N GLN A 87 28.45 -23.12 -9.51
CA GLN A 87 27.78 -23.00 -8.23
C GLN A 87 26.66 -21.99 -8.24
N GLY A 88 25.55 -22.41 -7.60
CA GLY A 88 24.43 -21.56 -7.25
C GLY A 88 23.44 -21.34 -8.39
N ILE A 89 22.20 -21.16 -7.97
CA ILE A 89 21.05 -20.84 -8.79
C ILE A 89 20.45 -19.54 -8.25
N ASP A 90 20.03 -18.64 -9.15
CA ASP A 90 19.27 -17.45 -8.78
C ASP A 90 17.85 -17.85 -8.38
N LEU A 91 17.57 -17.82 -7.08
CA LEU A 91 16.28 -18.26 -6.55
C LEU A 91 15.13 -17.40 -7.12
N ASN A 92 15.39 -16.11 -7.41
CA ASN A 92 14.38 -15.25 -8.05
C ASN A 92 14.41 -15.30 -9.59
N ARG A 93 14.80 -16.47 -10.14
CA ARG A 93 14.65 -16.90 -11.54
C ARG A 93 14.16 -18.35 -11.63
N ASN A 94 13.86 -18.98 -10.47
CA ASN A 94 13.57 -20.42 -10.36
C ASN A 94 12.08 -20.73 -10.14
N TYR A 95 11.18 -19.72 -10.13
CA TYR A 95 9.74 -19.91 -10.01
C TYR A 95 9.08 -20.32 -11.32
N GLY A 96 7.92 -21.02 -11.25
CA GLY A 96 7.37 -21.73 -12.41
C GLY A 96 6.67 -20.90 -13.47
N PHE A 97 6.08 -19.76 -13.10
CA PHE A 97 5.36 -18.95 -14.07
C PHE A 97 6.33 -18.29 -15.06
N GLN A 98 6.16 -18.56 -16.35
CA GLN A 98 7.04 -18.09 -17.43
C GLN A 98 8.54 -18.38 -17.19
N TRP A 99 8.86 -19.46 -16.46
CA TRP A 99 10.23 -19.92 -16.28
C TRP A 99 10.89 -20.19 -17.62
N GLY A 100 12.08 -19.64 -17.84
CA GLY A 100 12.80 -19.81 -19.10
C GLY A 100 12.09 -19.23 -20.32
N TYR A 101 11.19 -18.25 -20.14
CA TYR A 101 10.46 -17.57 -21.22
C TYR A 101 11.39 -17.06 -22.32
N ASN A 102 12.55 -16.52 -21.94
CA ASN A 102 13.63 -16.14 -22.82
C ASN A 102 14.96 -16.11 -22.07
N ASP A 103 16.08 -15.96 -22.80
CA ASP A 103 17.41 -15.81 -22.24
C ASP A 103 17.83 -14.34 -21.97
N ILE A 104 16.86 -13.41 -22.00
CA ILE A 104 17.05 -11.99 -21.65
C ILE A 104 16.80 -11.80 -20.16
N GLY A 105 15.66 -12.27 -19.67
CA GLY A 105 15.21 -12.08 -18.27
C GLY A 105 15.82 -13.09 -17.27
N SER A 106 16.43 -14.17 -17.76
CA SER A 106 17.17 -15.16 -16.98
C SER A 106 18.19 -15.89 -17.88
N SER A 107 19.12 -16.63 -17.30
CA SER A 107 20.16 -17.34 -18.07
C SER A 107 20.07 -18.85 -17.90
N ALA A 108 20.35 -19.60 -18.99
CA ALA A 108 20.57 -21.04 -18.95
C ALA A 108 22.05 -21.41 -18.62
N ASN A 109 22.96 -20.43 -18.53
CA ASN A 109 24.37 -20.66 -18.22
C ASN A 109 24.59 -20.66 -16.69
N GLY A 110 25.11 -21.75 -16.13
CA GLY A 110 25.38 -21.92 -14.70
C GLY A 110 26.34 -20.89 -14.09
N GLU A 111 27.25 -20.31 -14.88
CA GLU A 111 28.16 -19.26 -14.41
C GLU A 111 27.47 -17.89 -14.26
N ALA A 112 26.33 -17.67 -14.92
CA ALA A 112 25.63 -16.40 -14.85
C ALA A 112 25.04 -16.13 -13.46
N GLU A 113 25.06 -14.87 -13.04
CA GLU A 113 24.41 -14.42 -11.79
C GLU A 113 22.89 -14.66 -11.81
N THR A 114 22.27 -14.71 -13.01
CA THR A 114 20.83 -14.91 -13.25
C THR A 114 20.51 -16.34 -13.69
N TYR A 115 21.36 -17.33 -13.36
CA TYR A 115 21.12 -18.72 -13.74
C TYR A 115 19.84 -19.25 -13.09
N ARG A 116 18.91 -19.71 -13.93
CA ARG A 116 17.55 -20.10 -13.51
C ARG A 116 17.41 -21.53 -13.02
N GLY A 117 18.52 -22.32 -13.03
CA GLY A 117 18.49 -23.76 -12.72
C GLY A 117 18.09 -24.62 -13.93
N GLU A 118 17.99 -25.93 -13.72
CA GLU A 118 17.69 -26.90 -14.77
C GLU A 118 16.18 -27.02 -15.06
N SER A 119 15.36 -26.68 -14.10
CA SER A 119 13.91 -26.66 -14.18
C SER A 119 13.31 -25.67 -13.22
N ALA A 120 12.05 -25.27 -13.47
CA ALA A 120 11.28 -24.51 -12.51
C ALA A 120 11.21 -25.26 -11.17
N PHE A 121 11.41 -24.55 -10.07
CA PHE A 121 11.40 -25.10 -8.72
C PHE A 121 12.43 -26.24 -8.51
N SER A 122 13.56 -26.20 -9.21
CA SER A 122 14.66 -27.14 -8.93
C SER A 122 15.20 -27.02 -7.50
N GLU A 123 15.12 -25.82 -6.92
CA GLU A 123 15.70 -25.52 -5.62
C GLU A 123 14.74 -25.82 -4.46
N ILE A 124 15.30 -26.31 -3.36
CA ILE A 124 14.51 -26.65 -2.17
C ILE A 124 13.85 -25.42 -1.55
N GLU A 125 14.52 -24.28 -1.60
CA GLU A 125 14.06 -22.99 -1.07
C GLU A 125 12.80 -22.51 -1.83
N THR A 126 12.83 -22.56 -3.16
CA THR A 126 11.67 -22.15 -3.99
C THR A 126 10.54 -23.16 -3.90
N ARG A 127 10.84 -24.49 -3.75
CA ARG A 127 9.82 -25.50 -3.48
C ARG A 127 9.13 -25.28 -2.13
N ALA A 128 9.89 -24.93 -1.09
CA ALA A 128 9.32 -24.65 0.23
C ALA A 128 8.35 -23.46 0.18
N LEU A 129 8.70 -22.38 -0.53
CA LEU A 129 7.80 -21.25 -0.75
C LEU A 129 6.59 -21.62 -1.61
N LYS A 130 6.79 -22.44 -2.64
CA LYS A 130 5.68 -22.98 -3.44
C LYS A 130 4.68 -23.75 -2.56
N GLU A 131 5.17 -24.67 -1.74
CA GLU A 131 4.33 -25.48 -0.84
C GLU A 131 3.61 -24.58 0.18
N LEU A 132 4.29 -23.57 0.73
CA LEU A 132 3.68 -22.58 1.61
C LEU A 132 2.52 -21.86 0.93
N CYS A 133 2.71 -21.34 -0.29
CA CYS A 133 1.69 -20.64 -1.05
C CYS A 133 0.52 -21.55 -1.51
N ILE A 134 0.76 -22.86 -1.68
CA ILE A 134 -0.31 -23.82 -2.00
C ILE A 134 -1.12 -24.17 -0.75
N LYS A 135 -0.46 -24.25 0.40
CA LYS A 135 -1.10 -24.63 1.68
C LYS A 135 -1.94 -23.49 2.28
N HIS A 136 -1.55 -22.25 2.04
CA HIS A 136 -2.18 -21.06 2.62
C HIS A 136 -2.87 -20.22 1.54
N HIS A 137 -3.84 -19.39 1.96
CA HIS A 137 -4.65 -18.58 1.05
C HIS A 137 -4.23 -17.10 1.11
N PHE A 138 -2.98 -16.83 0.76
CA PHE A 138 -2.46 -15.46 0.79
C PHE A 138 -3.24 -14.53 -0.16
N ASN A 139 -3.59 -13.36 0.32
CA ASN A 139 -4.21 -12.28 -0.46
C ASN A 139 -3.13 -11.37 -1.07
N ILE A 140 -2.11 -11.04 -0.26
CA ILE A 140 -0.98 -10.21 -0.65
C ILE A 140 0.33 -10.92 -0.31
N ALA A 141 1.34 -10.73 -1.17
CA ALA A 141 2.72 -11.08 -0.89
C ALA A 141 3.64 -9.89 -1.15
N VAL A 142 4.60 -9.66 -0.27
CA VAL A 142 5.63 -8.62 -0.41
C VAL A 142 7.00 -9.28 -0.35
N ASN A 143 7.69 -9.30 -1.50
CA ASN A 143 8.98 -9.97 -1.68
C ASN A 143 10.10 -8.93 -1.65
N TYR A 144 10.72 -8.74 -0.50
CA TYR A 144 11.70 -7.69 -0.29
C TYR A 144 13.07 -8.02 -0.87
N HIS A 145 13.59 -7.06 -1.64
CA HIS A 145 14.90 -7.03 -2.25
C HIS A 145 15.66 -5.74 -1.91
N THR A 146 16.90 -5.62 -2.36
CA THR A 146 17.64 -4.37 -2.45
C THR A 146 18.34 -4.31 -3.82
N PHE A 147 18.48 -3.16 -4.44
CA PHE A 147 18.22 -1.81 -3.99
C PHE A 147 17.61 -0.93 -5.10
N GLY A 148 17.12 0.26 -4.75
CA GLY A 148 16.67 1.22 -5.77
C GLY A 148 15.57 2.18 -5.31
N ASN A 149 14.95 1.94 -4.14
CA ASN A 149 13.79 2.68 -3.66
C ASN A 149 12.63 2.67 -4.68
N ILE A 150 12.34 1.48 -5.19
CA ILE A 150 11.27 1.24 -6.16
C ILE A 150 10.34 0.14 -5.65
N LEU A 151 9.11 0.12 -6.18
CA LEU A 151 8.13 -0.93 -5.96
C LEU A 151 7.73 -1.54 -7.29
N ILE A 152 8.15 -2.79 -7.51
CA ILE A 152 7.89 -3.53 -8.75
C ILE A 152 6.56 -4.27 -8.63
N ILE A 153 5.77 -4.18 -9.70
CA ILE A 153 4.52 -4.93 -9.89
C ILE A 153 4.64 -5.84 -11.12
N PRO A 154 3.91 -6.97 -11.19
CA PRO A 154 3.86 -7.81 -12.39
C PRO A 154 3.36 -7.02 -13.63
N TRP A 155 3.82 -7.35 -14.85
CA TRP A 155 4.67 -8.48 -15.15
C TRP A 155 6.16 -8.10 -15.23
N GLY A 156 7.01 -9.04 -14.83
CA GLY A 156 8.46 -8.93 -15.05
C GLY A 156 8.91 -9.53 -16.39
N TYR A 157 8.23 -10.59 -16.88
CA TYR A 157 8.69 -11.37 -18.03
C TYR A 157 8.43 -10.69 -19.40
N ASN A 158 7.56 -9.72 -19.45
CA ASN A 158 7.29 -8.93 -20.67
C ASN A 158 6.77 -7.53 -20.33
N ASP A 159 6.52 -6.70 -21.35
CA ASP A 159 6.09 -5.31 -21.19
C ASP A 159 4.56 -5.14 -21.15
N SER A 160 3.78 -6.24 -21.15
CA SER A 160 2.34 -6.14 -21.06
C SER A 160 1.89 -5.85 -19.61
N LEU A 161 0.79 -5.15 -19.46
CA LEU A 161 0.16 -4.95 -18.17
C LEU A 161 -0.66 -6.18 -17.78
N THR A 162 -0.81 -6.41 -16.48
CA THR A 162 -1.73 -7.42 -15.96
C THR A 162 -3.18 -7.01 -16.22
N LYS A 163 -4.10 -7.96 -16.16
CA LYS A 163 -5.54 -7.67 -16.24
C LYS A 163 -6.05 -6.88 -15.02
N ASP A 164 -5.37 -6.99 -13.88
CA ASP A 164 -5.69 -6.32 -12.63
C ASP A 164 -4.73 -5.13 -12.38
N ASN A 165 -4.32 -4.44 -13.46
CA ASN A 165 -3.32 -3.37 -13.37
C ASN A 165 -3.82 -2.15 -12.57
N GLU A 166 -5.12 -1.86 -12.60
CA GLU A 166 -5.72 -0.78 -11.81
C GLU A 166 -5.63 -1.10 -10.32
N GLU A 167 -5.93 -2.35 -9.94
CA GLU A 167 -5.83 -2.84 -8.58
C GLU A 167 -4.38 -2.83 -8.08
N PHE A 168 -3.42 -3.25 -8.90
CA PHE A 168 -2.00 -3.13 -8.57
C PHE A 168 -1.58 -1.68 -8.33
N ASN A 169 -2.00 -0.77 -9.19
CA ASN A 169 -1.63 0.64 -9.07
C ASN A 169 -2.25 1.29 -7.82
N ILE A 170 -3.50 1.00 -7.49
CA ILE A 170 -4.14 1.57 -6.30
C ILE A 170 -3.47 1.06 -5.01
N LEU A 171 -3.16 -0.24 -4.93
CA LEU A 171 -2.41 -0.83 -3.83
C LEU A 171 -1.00 -0.25 -3.72
N ALA A 172 -0.28 -0.19 -4.84
CA ALA A 172 1.08 0.33 -4.87
C ALA A 172 1.14 1.81 -4.47
N LYS A 173 0.17 2.62 -4.91
CA LYS A 173 0.04 4.02 -4.50
C LYS A 173 -0.17 4.15 -2.99
N ASP A 174 -1.01 3.29 -2.40
CA ASP A 174 -1.20 3.27 -0.96
C ASP A 174 0.07 2.82 -0.24
N PHE A 175 0.70 1.72 -0.66
CA PHE A 175 1.96 1.21 -0.07
C PHE A 175 3.10 2.24 -0.09
N THR A 176 3.16 3.08 -1.12
CA THR A 176 4.23 4.06 -1.31
C THR A 176 3.86 5.48 -0.88
N LYS A 177 2.72 5.67 -0.23
CA LYS A 177 2.16 6.97 0.16
C LYS A 177 3.16 7.89 0.89
N TYR A 178 3.99 7.32 1.76
CA TYR A 178 4.90 8.12 2.58
C TYR A 178 6.39 8.00 2.19
N ASN A 179 6.80 6.92 1.51
CA ASN A 179 8.18 6.75 1.06
C ASN A 179 8.40 7.21 -0.38
N GLN A 180 7.29 7.39 -1.15
CA GLN A 180 7.31 7.87 -2.53
C GLN A 180 8.21 7.05 -3.46
N TYR A 181 8.28 5.73 -3.24
CA TYR A 181 9.01 4.84 -4.14
C TYR A 181 8.43 4.92 -5.54
N ASN A 182 9.30 4.86 -6.55
CA ASN A 182 8.84 4.78 -7.94
C ASN A 182 8.19 3.41 -8.20
N VAL A 183 6.97 3.44 -8.74
CA VAL A 183 6.15 2.23 -8.97
C VAL A 183 6.13 1.89 -10.46
N GLY A 184 6.27 0.62 -10.78
CA GLY A 184 6.09 0.14 -12.15
C GLY A 184 6.49 -1.33 -12.34
N THR A 185 6.44 -1.79 -13.59
CA THR A 185 6.92 -3.12 -13.97
C THR A 185 8.46 -3.18 -13.92
N ALA A 186 9.04 -4.37 -13.95
CA ALA A 186 10.49 -4.52 -13.98
C ALA A 186 11.13 -3.71 -15.13
N THR A 187 10.55 -3.75 -16.32
CA THR A 187 11.06 -2.98 -17.46
C THR A 187 10.98 -1.48 -17.24
N SER A 188 9.90 -0.97 -16.65
CA SER A 188 9.71 0.48 -16.45
C SER A 188 10.53 1.04 -15.30
N THR A 189 10.93 0.21 -14.32
CA THR A 189 11.70 0.64 -13.13
C THR A 189 13.17 0.27 -13.20
N LEU A 190 13.48 -0.97 -13.65
CA LEU A 190 14.85 -1.51 -13.71
C LEU A 190 15.48 -1.38 -15.12
N ASN A 191 14.67 -1.09 -16.15
CA ASN A 191 15.07 -1.06 -17.57
C ASN A 191 15.50 -2.43 -18.15
N TYR A 192 15.06 -3.54 -17.54
CA TYR A 192 15.26 -4.89 -18.09
C TYR A 192 14.13 -5.84 -17.67
N GLN A 193 13.91 -6.86 -18.49
CA GLN A 193 12.96 -7.93 -18.21
C GLN A 193 13.55 -8.95 -17.22
N VAL A 194 12.67 -9.62 -16.49
CA VAL A 194 13.00 -10.73 -15.58
C VAL A 194 11.97 -11.85 -15.76
N ASN A 195 12.37 -13.11 -15.74
CA ASN A 195 11.41 -14.22 -15.83
C ASN A 195 11.72 -15.33 -14.81
N GLY A 196 10.69 -16.11 -14.47
CA GLY A 196 10.77 -17.09 -13.40
C GLY A 196 10.92 -16.45 -12.01
N VAL A 197 10.32 -15.28 -11.80
CA VAL A 197 10.38 -14.51 -10.55
C VAL A 197 9.20 -14.80 -9.63
N SER A 198 9.38 -14.53 -8.34
CA SER A 198 8.41 -14.85 -7.29
C SER A 198 7.08 -14.12 -7.47
N ASP A 199 7.11 -12.84 -7.77
CA ASP A 199 5.92 -12.00 -7.92
C ASP A 199 5.08 -12.40 -9.14
N ASP A 200 5.69 -12.64 -10.30
CA ASP A 200 4.98 -13.16 -11.48
C ASP A 200 4.31 -14.51 -11.20
N TRP A 201 5.01 -15.43 -10.50
CA TRP A 201 4.44 -16.73 -10.16
C TRP A 201 3.32 -16.63 -9.12
N MET A 202 3.51 -15.84 -8.08
CA MET A 202 2.50 -15.68 -7.02
C MET A 202 1.20 -15.07 -7.57
N TYR A 203 1.30 -14.14 -8.51
CA TYR A 203 0.14 -13.56 -9.16
C TYR A 203 -0.39 -14.43 -10.31
N GLY A 204 0.47 -14.93 -11.18
CA GLY A 204 0.09 -15.54 -12.47
C GLY A 204 -0.36 -17.00 -12.41
N ASP A 205 0.20 -17.80 -11.49
CA ASP A 205 -0.22 -19.20 -11.32
C ASP A 205 -1.48 -19.28 -10.45
N THR A 206 -2.63 -19.45 -11.11
CA THR A 206 -3.94 -19.60 -10.45
C THR A 206 -4.51 -21.02 -10.56
N ILE A 207 -3.70 -21.98 -11.01
CA ILE A 207 -4.07 -23.40 -11.11
C ILE A 207 -3.70 -24.14 -9.84
N ALA A 208 -2.47 -23.96 -9.38
CA ALA A 208 -1.95 -24.64 -8.18
C ALA A 208 -2.38 -23.98 -6.87
N LYS A 209 -2.71 -22.69 -6.91
CA LYS A 209 -3.07 -21.87 -5.74
C LYS A 209 -4.01 -20.74 -6.14
N ASN A 210 -4.54 -19.99 -5.16
CA ASN A 210 -5.26 -18.75 -5.43
C ASN A 210 -4.34 -17.66 -6.03
N LYS A 211 -4.95 -16.66 -6.69
CA LYS A 211 -4.26 -15.44 -7.10
C LYS A 211 -3.77 -14.68 -5.87
N ILE A 212 -2.49 -14.30 -5.85
CA ILE A 212 -1.88 -13.49 -4.80
C ILE A 212 -1.44 -12.17 -5.43
N PHE A 213 -1.91 -11.04 -4.92
CA PHE A 213 -1.36 -9.73 -5.31
C PHE A 213 0.05 -9.60 -4.76
N SER A 214 1.04 -9.72 -5.64
CA SER A 214 2.44 -9.83 -5.26
C SER A 214 3.25 -8.63 -5.72
N PHE A 215 4.09 -8.13 -4.83
CA PHE A 215 4.90 -6.92 -5.00
C PHE A 215 6.35 -7.20 -4.66
N THR A 216 7.27 -6.53 -5.36
CA THR A 216 8.71 -6.62 -5.08
C THR A 216 9.28 -5.23 -4.80
N PRO A 217 9.39 -4.83 -3.51
CA PRO A 217 10.11 -3.62 -3.13
C PRO A 217 11.63 -3.85 -3.20
N GLU A 218 12.34 -2.95 -3.88
CA GLU A 218 13.80 -2.84 -3.91
C GLU A 218 14.23 -1.72 -2.96
N VAL A 219 14.43 -2.04 -1.69
CA VAL A 219 14.61 -1.04 -0.63
C VAL A 219 16.05 -0.55 -0.52
N GLY A 220 16.21 0.73 -0.17
CA GLY A 220 17.50 1.34 0.13
C GLY A 220 18.34 1.70 -1.08
N PRO A 221 19.50 2.36 -0.84
CA PRO A 221 20.35 2.90 -1.90
C PRO A 221 21.44 1.93 -2.38
N ALA A 222 21.67 0.81 -1.69
CA ALA A 222 22.76 -0.12 -1.98
C ALA A 222 22.47 -1.52 -1.43
N PHE A 223 23.20 -2.55 -1.91
CA PHE A 223 23.15 -3.92 -1.35
C PHE A 223 23.51 -3.96 0.12
N TRP A 224 24.54 -3.19 0.52
CA TRP A 224 25.02 -3.10 1.88
C TRP A 224 24.95 -1.64 2.35
N PRO A 225 23.77 -1.16 2.77
CA PRO A 225 23.61 0.20 3.26
C PRO A 225 24.35 0.41 4.59
N SER A 226 24.70 1.64 4.85
CA SER A 226 25.29 2.04 6.12
C SER A 226 24.30 1.86 7.28
N ARG A 227 24.79 1.85 8.52
CA ARG A 227 23.96 1.75 9.73
C ARG A 227 22.87 2.83 9.79
N GLN A 228 23.18 4.04 9.34
CA GLN A 228 22.21 5.15 9.31
C GLN A 228 21.13 4.89 8.27
N GLU A 229 21.50 4.43 7.09
CA GLU A 229 20.56 4.12 6.00
C GLU A 229 19.63 2.93 6.35
N ILE A 230 20.12 1.95 7.11
CA ILE A 230 19.26 0.86 7.63
C ILE A 230 18.12 1.43 8.49
N GLY A 231 18.39 2.39 9.38
CA GLY A 231 17.36 3.06 10.17
C GLY A 231 16.34 3.80 9.30
N GLN A 232 16.78 4.45 8.23
CA GLN A 232 15.90 5.11 7.27
C GLN A 232 15.04 4.12 6.49
N ILE A 233 15.63 3.01 6.01
CA ILE A 233 14.90 1.94 5.33
C ILE A 233 13.79 1.39 6.22
N ASN A 234 14.08 1.11 7.49
CA ASN A 234 13.09 0.61 8.44
C ASN A 234 11.89 1.55 8.59
N GLN A 235 12.14 2.86 8.67
CA GLN A 235 11.08 3.88 8.75
C GLN A 235 10.27 3.99 7.45
N GLN A 236 10.94 3.99 6.31
CA GLN A 236 10.32 4.12 4.99
C GLN A 236 9.43 2.93 4.63
N THR A 237 9.79 1.73 5.08
CA THR A 237 9.04 0.50 4.78
C THR A 237 7.95 0.17 5.80
N GLN A 238 7.96 0.80 6.96
CA GLN A 238 7.01 0.49 8.04
C GLN A 238 5.55 0.67 7.58
N TYR A 239 5.21 1.82 7.01
CA TYR A 239 3.85 2.05 6.50
C TYR A 239 3.49 1.08 5.38
N MET A 240 4.41 0.79 4.45
CA MET A 240 4.20 -0.18 3.38
C MET A 240 3.81 -1.55 3.93
N ASN A 241 4.50 -2.01 4.99
CA ASN A 241 4.18 -3.27 5.66
C ASN A 241 2.79 -3.26 6.30
N PHE A 242 2.43 -2.16 7.00
CA PHE A 242 1.09 -2.00 7.58
C PHE A 242 0.00 -1.94 6.51
N SER A 243 0.22 -1.14 5.46
CA SER A 243 -0.72 -0.99 4.37
C SER A 243 -0.96 -2.32 3.63
N ALA A 244 0.09 -3.10 3.38
CA ALA A 244 -0.04 -4.44 2.80
C ALA A 244 -0.88 -5.37 3.70
N ALA A 245 -0.64 -5.34 5.02
CA ALA A 245 -1.40 -6.15 5.97
C ALA A 245 -2.88 -5.74 6.04
N TRP A 246 -3.18 -4.44 6.09
CA TRP A 246 -4.56 -3.96 6.08
C TRP A 246 -5.27 -4.28 4.77
N ASN A 247 -4.64 -4.00 3.63
CA ASN A 247 -5.23 -4.20 2.30
C ASN A 247 -5.46 -5.67 1.91
N ALA A 248 -4.84 -6.62 2.59
CA ALA A 248 -5.21 -8.03 2.44
C ALA A 248 -6.67 -8.32 2.83
N GLY A 249 -7.24 -7.50 3.71
CA GLY A 249 -8.65 -7.52 4.09
C GLY A 249 -9.48 -6.49 3.35
N SER A 250 -10.51 -5.98 4.02
CA SER A 250 -11.38 -4.90 3.53
C SER A 250 -10.81 -3.56 3.96
N VAL A 251 -10.52 -2.68 3.01
CA VAL A 251 -10.03 -1.31 3.25
C VAL A 251 -10.72 -0.36 2.29
N ALA A 252 -11.16 0.78 2.79
CA ALA A 252 -11.62 1.90 1.99
C ALA A 252 -11.13 3.21 2.63
N HIS A 253 -10.50 4.05 1.85
CA HIS A 253 -10.03 5.36 2.27
C HIS A 253 -11.08 6.43 1.99
N ILE A 254 -11.07 7.47 2.83
CA ILE A 254 -11.99 8.59 2.76
C ILE A 254 -11.19 9.89 2.60
N GLU A 255 -11.62 10.72 1.65
CA GLU A 255 -11.11 12.08 1.44
C GLU A 255 -12.29 13.04 1.38
N GLU A 256 -12.22 14.16 2.07
CA GLU A 256 -13.22 15.19 2.02
C GLU A 256 -12.82 16.26 1.01
N SER A 257 -13.75 16.63 0.08
CA SER A 257 -13.47 17.48 -1.08
C SER A 257 -14.43 18.66 -1.26
N SER A 258 -15.23 18.97 -0.22
CA SER A 258 -16.12 20.14 -0.28
C SER A 258 -15.35 21.46 -0.14
N PRO A 259 -15.91 22.57 -0.60
CA PRO A 259 -15.36 23.90 -0.32
C PRO A 259 -15.17 24.16 1.18
N GLU A 260 -14.19 24.97 1.55
CA GLU A 260 -13.98 25.41 2.94
C GLU A 260 -15.19 26.21 3.49
N ILE A 261 -15.81 26.99 2.62
CA ILE A 261 -17.00 27.81 2.95
C ILE A 261 -18.25 27.08 2.45
N ILE A 262 -19.21 26.90 3.33
CA ILE A 262 -20.46 26.15 3.05
C ILE A 262 -21.71 26.98 3.33
N GLU A 263 -22.82 26.55 2.69
CA GLU A 263 -24.10 27.26 2.73
C GLU A 263 -24.71 27.31 4.13
N PRO A 264 -25.36 28.42 4.51
CA PRO A 264 -25.83 28.66 5.87
C PRO A 264 -27.12 27.92 6.26
N ALA A 265 -27.87 27.37 5.29
CA ALA A 265 -29.15 26.73 5.54
C ALA A 265 -29.10 25.20 5.42
N GLU A 266 -28.67 24.72 4.27
CA GLU A 266 -28.49 23.31 3.96
C GLU A 266 -27.45 23.13 2.84
N GLY A 267 -26.85 21.96 2.75
CA GLY A 267 -25.92 21.68 1.68
C GLY A 267 -25.43 20.23 1.69
N ASP A 268 -24.55 19.93 0.76
CA ASP A 268 -23.93 18.61 0.64
C ASP A 268 -22.42 18.74 0.86
N LEU A 269 -21.89 18.01 1.85
CA LEU A 269 -20.46 17.72 1.93
C LEU A 269 -20.14 16.56 0.99
N ARG A 270 -18.95 16.59 0.37
CA ARG A 270 -18.54 15.62 -0.64
C ARG A 270 -17.39 14.78 -0.10
N LEU A 271 -17.64 13.49 0.03
CA LEU A 271 -16.64 12.52 0.41
C LEU A 271 -16.26 11.68 -0.81
N ILE A 272 -14.97 11.57 -1.09
CA ILE A 272 -14.41 10.68 -2.09
C ILE A 272 -14.00 9.42 -1.37
N ILE A 273 -14.63 8.30 -1.69
CA ILE A 273 -14.37 7.00 -1.09
C ILE A 273 -13.70 6.11 -2.13
N THR A 274 -12.51 5.60 -1.81
CA THR A 274 -11.75 4.69 -2.68
C THR A 274 -11.53 3.37 -1.98
N ARG A 275 -12.02 2.27 -2.56
CA ARG A 275 -11.74 0.94 -2.02
C ARG A 275 -10.38 0.45 -2.53
N THR A 276 -9.50 0.07 -1.60
CA THR A 276 -8.18 -0.51 -1.90
C THR A 276 -8.06 -1.96 -1.41
N GLY A 277 -8.83 -2.36 -0.40
CA GLY A 277 -8.78 -3.69 0.19
C GLY A 277 -9.25 -4.81 -0.77
N ILE A 278 -8.57 -5.96 -0.68
CA ILE A 278 -8.85 -7.13 -1.55
C ILE A 278 -10.19 -7.77 -1.20
N GLN A 279 -10.50 -7.92 0.09
CA GLN A 279 -11.77 -8.51 0.49
C GLN A 279 -12.93 -7.53 0.36
N ASP A 280 -14.05 -8.02 -0.14
CA ASP A 280 -15.29 -7.24 -0.25
C ASP A 280 -16.01 -7.16 1.09
N ASN A 281 -16.54 -5.97 1.41
CA ASN A 281 -17.38 -5.75 2.58
C ASN A 281 -18.25 -4.50 2.40
N ASP A 282 -19.26 -4.35 3.26
CA ASP A 282 -20.05 -3.13 3.34
C ASP A 282 -19.19 -1.98 3.88
N ILE A 283 -19.30 -0.83 3.21
CA ILE A 283 -18.70 0.43 3.64
C ILE A 283 -19.76 1.20 4.40
N LYS A 284 -19.51 1.48 5.67
CA LYS A 284 -20.37 2.28 6.54
C LYS A 284 -19.69 3.59 6.84
N ILE A 285 -20.41 4.70 6.68
CA ILE A 285 -19.91 6.02 7.01
C ILE A 285 -20.86 6.64 8.01
N THR A 286 -20.31 7.11 9.13
CA THR A 286 -21.04 7.97 10.07
C THR A 286 -20.43 9.35 10.05
N ALA A 287 -21.31 10.37 10.14
CA ALA A 287 -20.90 11.76 10.16
C ALA A 287 -21.46 12.44 11.42
N SER A 288 -20.67 13.30 12.03
CA SER A 288 -21.04 14.13 13.17
C SER A 288 -20.38 15.50 13.07
N CYS A 289 -20.84 16.44 13.89
CA CYS A 289 -20.18 17.75 14.02
C CYS A 289 -20.16 18.19 15.50
N ASP A 290 -19.37 19.20 15.79
CA ASP A 290 -19.25 19.81 17.11
C ASP A 290 -20.43 20.73 17.51
N HIS A 291 -21.41 20.95 16.59
CA HIS A 291 -22.63 21.74 16.79
C HIS A 291 -23.90 20.89 16.60
N PRO A 292 -24.10 19.79 17.34
CA PRO A 292 -25.19 18.85 17.12
C PRO A 292 -26.60 19.43 17.40
N ASP A 293 -26.68 20.48 18.23
CA ASP A 293 -27.96 21.16 18.52
C ASP A 293 -28.38 22.17 17.41
N GLN A 294 -27.45 22.52 16.50
CA GLN A 294 -27.66 23.51 15.45
C GLN A 294 -27.63 22.89 14.05
N ILE A 295 -26.96 21.73 13.88
CA ILE A 295 -26.79 21.06 12.60
C ILE A 295 -27.25 19.62 12.71
N VAL A 296 -28.13 19.22 11.80
CA VAL A 296 -28.52 17.82 11.59
C VAL A 296 -27.85 17.31 10.32
N ILE A 297 -27.28 16.12 10.38
CA ILE A 297 -26.63 15.45 9.27
C ILE A 297 -27.45 14.21 8.91
N ASP A 298 -27.74 14.02 7.63
CA ASP A 298 -28.51 12.88 7.16
C ASP A 298 -27.70 11.58 7.30
N GLU A 299 -28.40 10.48 7.55
CA GLU A 299 -27.81 9.15 7.62
C GLU A 299 -27.31 8.71 6.24
N ILE A 300 -26.14 8.10 6.20
CA ILE A 300 -25.53 7.55 4.99
C ILE A 300 -25.82 6.05 4.95
N THR A 301 -26.59 5.62 3.95
CA THR A 301 -26.87 4.20 3.75
C THR A 301 -25.57 3.45 3.39
N PRO A 302 -25.27 2.32 4.06
CA PRO A 302 -24.11 1.50 3.71
C PRO A 302 -24.14 1.03 2.25
N PHE A 303 -22.98 0.91 1.64
CA PHE A 303 -22.82 0.54 0.23
C PHE A 303 -21.57 -0.33 0.02
N ARG A 304 -21.42 -0.88 -1.19
CA ARG A 304 -20.21 -1.60 -1.62
C ARG A 304 -19.59 -0.91 -2.82
N LEU A 305 -18.29 -1.08 -2.94
CA LEU A 305 -17.49 -0.71 -4.11
C LEU A 305 -16.73 -1.94 -4.60
N ASN A 306 -16.45 -2.01 -5.90
CA ASN A 306 -15.46 -2.94 -6.41
C ASN A 306 -14.06 -2.51 -5.98
N MET A 307 -13.09 -3.43 -6.01
CA MET A 307 -11.70 -3.08 -5.78
C MET A 307 -11.24 -2.02 -6.81
N ALA A 308 -10.45 -1.06 -6.38
CA ALA A 308 -10.04 0.13 -7.13
C ALA A 308 -11.16 1.11 -7.52
N GLU A 309 -12.43 0.82 -7.22
CA GLU A 309 -13.53 1.75 -7.49
C GLU A 309 -13.45 2.96 -6.54
N THR A 310 -13.67 4.13 -7.13
CA THR A 310 -13.82 5.40 -6.41
C THR A 310 -15.23 5.96 -6.60
N ARG A 311 -15.87 6.40 -5.51
CA ARG A 311 -17.21 6.99 -5.52
C ARG A 311 -17.26 8.27 -4.73
N THR A 312 -17.93 9.29 -5.28
CA THR A 312 -18.29 10.48 -4.51
C THR A 312 -19.61 10.26 -3.78
N VAL A 313 -19.57 10.35 -2.46
CA VAL A 313 -20.74 10.28 -1.58
C VAL A 313 -21.09 11.68 -1.11
N LYS A 314 -22.36 12.06 -1.23
CA LYS A 314 -22.87 13.32 -0.70
C LYS A 314 -23.43 13.10 0.69
N VAL A 315 -22.99 13.91 1.64
CA VAL A 315 -23.46 13.93 3.01
C VAL A 315 -24.25 15.21 3.23
N ARG A 316 -25.56 15.10 3.28
CA ARG A 316 -26.43 16.26 3.44
C ARG A 316 -26.45 16.72 4.88
N TYR A 317 -26.38 18.04 5.07
CA TYR A 317 -26.56 18.69 6.37
C TYR A 317 -27.65 19.74 6.29
N HIS A 318 -28.30 19.99 7.44
CA HIS A 318 -29.34 20.98 7.63
C HIS A 318 -29.03 21.83 8.86
N VAL A 319 -28.99 23.15 8.71
CA VAL A 319 -28.83 24.07 9.84
C VAL A 319 -30.21 24.37 10.39
N ILE A 320 -30.50 23.83 11.58
CA ILE A 320 -31.81 23.94 12.25
C ILE A 320 -31.89 25.08 13.27
N GLN A 321 -30.74 25.64 13.67
CA GLN A 321 -30.62 26.86 14.47
C GLN A 321 -29.48 27.72 13.93
N SER A 322 -29.63 29.05 14.05
CA SER A 322 -28.67 30.01 13.50
C SER A 322 -27.28 29.83 14.06
N LEU A 323 -26.32 29.75 13.19
CA LEU A 323 -24.88 29.81 13.50
C LEU A 323 -24.41 31.28 13.45
N ALA A 324 -23.37 31.61 14.20
CA ALA A 324 -22.75 32.91 14.14
C ALA A 324 -22.10 33.14 12.77
N PHE A 325 -21.95 34.42 12.39
CA PHE A 325 -21.29 34.78 11.13
C PHE A 325 -19.82 34.28 11.16
N GLN A 326 -19.42 33.58 10.12
CA GLN A 326 -18.09 32.94 9.99
C GLN A 326 -17.75 31.92 11.09
N GLU A 327 -18.78 31.33 11.72
CA GLU A 327 -18.55 30.27 12.69
C GLU A 327 -17.86 29.06 12.03
N ASN A 328 -16.83 28.55 12.70
CA ASN A 328 -16.16 27.32 12.27
C ASN A 328 -16.92 26.12 12.84
N VAL A 329 -17.17 25.14 12.00
CA VAL A 329 -17.78 23.87 12.37
C VAL A 329 -16.83 22.74 12.00
N HIS A 330 -16.56 21.85 12.95
CA HIS A 330 -15.74 20.67 12.75
C HIS A 330 -16.62 19.46 12.45
N PHE A 331 -16.60 18.99 11.20
CA PHE A 331 -17.25 17.75 10.81
C PHE A 331 -16.29 16.58 10.99
N THR A 332 -16.76 15.53 11.62
CA THR A 332 -16.03 14.28 11.80
C THR A 332 -16.71 13.18 11.00
N PHE A 333 -15.96 12.52 10.13
CA PHE A 333 -16.42 11.38 9.34
C PHE A 333 -15.65 10.14 9.79
N HIS A 334 -16.39 9.08 10.10
CA HIS A 334 -15.83 7.79 10.45
C HIS A 334 -16.28 6.77 9.41
N ILE A 335 -15.31 6.21 8.67
CA ILE A 335 -15.52 5.09 7.76
C ILE A 335 -15.17 3.78 8.45
N LEU A 336 -15.98 2.77 8.24
CA LEU A 336 -15.78 1.41 8.73
C LEU A 336 -16.05 0.41 7.61
N THR A 337 -15.11 -0.51 7.36
CA THR A 337 -15.30 -1.64 6.45
C THR A 337 -14.55 -2.87 6.97
N GLY A 338 -15.30 -3.94 7.28
CA GLY A 338 -14.74 -5.07 8.03
C GLY A 338 -14.12 -4.59 9.35
N GLU A 339 -12.86 -4.95 9.55
CA GLU A 339 -12.10 -4.53 10.73
C GLU A 339 -11.33 -3.20 10.53
N TYR A 340 -11.27 -2.68 9.31
CA TYR A 340 -10.59 -1.40 9.02
C TYR A 340 -11.48 -0.22 9.39
N SER A 341 -10.89 0.80 9.97
CA SER A 341 -11.57 2.07 10.23
C SER A 341 -10.62 3.25 10.06
N GLU A 342 -11.15 4.35 9.52
CA GLU A 342 -10.44 5.62 9.37
C GLU A 342 -11.35 6.76 9.81
N ILE A 343 -10.77 7.79 10.43
CA ILE A 343 -11.48 8.98 10.88
C ILE A 343 -10.81 10.19 10.25
N ILE A 344 -11.60 11.05 9.64
CA ILE A 344 -11.14 12.35 9.18
C ILE A 344 -11.97 13.46 9.83
N VAL A 345 -11.34 14.62 10.05
CA VAL A 345 -11.97 15.84 10.51
C VAL A 345 -11.83 16.90 9.43
N SER A 346 -12.91 17.60 9.15
CA SER A 346 -12.94 18.68 8.16
C SER A 346 -13.51 19.95 8.77
N ASP A 347 -12.76 21.03 8.67
CA ASP A 347 -13.13 22.33 9.18
C ASP A 347 -13.89 23.10 8.08
N LYS A 348 -15.08 23.59 8.41
CA LYS A 348 -15.92 24.37 7.52
C LYS A 348 -16.32 25.70 8.15
N LYS A 349 -16.35 26.76 7.33
CA LYS A 349 -16.89 28.07 7.71
C LYS A 349 -18.28 28.24 7.18
N PHE A 350 -19.21 28.62 8.06
CA PHE A 350 -20.53 29.07 7.68
C PHE A 350 -20.51 30.58 7.41
N LEU A 351 -21.04 30.99 6.26
CA LEU A 351 -21.18 32.42 5.96
C LEU A 351 -22.14 33.14 6.90
N GLY A 352 -22.98 32.41 7.62
CA GLY A 352 -24.06 32.94 8.44
C GLY A 352 -25.24 33.38 7.58
N THR A 353 -26.39 33.60 8.21
CA THR A 353 -27.50 34.29 7.53
C THR A 353 -27.09 35.72 7.38
N PRO A 354 -27.08 36.32 6.15
CA PRO A 354 -26.78 37.72 6.02
C PRO A 354 -27.77 38.53 6.87
N PHE A 355 -27.22 39.31 7.80
CA PHE A 355 -28.04 40.20 8.63
C PHE A 355 -28.86 41.17 7.79
N TRP A 356 -28.39 41.44 6.56
CA TRP A 356 -29.03 42.31 5.61
C TRP A 356 -28.68 41.85 4.19
N ARG A 357 -29.71 41.69 3.34
CA ARG A 357 -29.56 41.40 1.92
C ARG A 357 -30.12 42.60 1.14
N ASP A 358 -29.24 43.36 0.51
CA ASP A 358 -29.62 44.31 -0.52
C ASP A 358 -29.82 43.56 -1.83
N GLU A 359 -31.05 43.56 -2.33
CA GLU A 359 -31.33 42.94 -3.64
C GLU A 359 -30.85 43.79 -4.81
N ALA A 360 -30.01 44.79 -4.54
CA ALA A 360 -29.38 45.69 -5.51
C ALA A 360 -30.39 46.51 -6.42
N ASN A 361 -31.66 46.50 -6.05
CA ASN A 361 -32.69 47.17 -6.83
C ASN A 361 -32.98 48.63 -6.38
N HIS A 362 -32.35 49.08 -5.29
CA HIS A 362 -32.51 50.42 -4.75
C HIS A 362 -31.17 51.09 -4.46
N THR A 363 -30.73 51.98 -5.37
CA THR A 363 -29.52 52.79 -5.18
C THR A 363 -29.71 53.90 -4.15
N ASP A 364 -30.93 54.14 -3.67
CA ASP A 364 -31.32 55.23 -2.81
C ASP A 364 -30.86 55.12 -1.35
N TYR A 365 -30.41 53.91 -0.95
CA TYR A 365 -29.91 53.67 0.40
C TYR A 365 -28.41 53.89 0.57
N TRP A 366 -27.67 54.10 -0.53
CA TRP A 366 -26.26 54.37 -0.53
C TRP A 366 -26.02 55.87 -0.56
N SER A 367 -26.05 56.53 0.59
CA SER A 367 -25.80 57.99 0.63
C SER A 367 -24.30 58.23 0.37
N SER A 368 -24.05 59.27 -0.43
CA SER A 368 -22.72 59.75 -0.78
C SER A 368 -21.94 60.39 0.39
N SER A 369 -22.41 60.21 1.63
CA SER A 369 -21.78 60.78 2.83
C SER A 369 -20.62 59.94 3.39
N ILE A 370 -20.39 58.73 2.85
CA ILE A 370 -19.21 57.95 3.17
C ILE A 370 -18.23 58.04 2.00
N ASN A 371 -17.22 58.85 2.13
CA ASN A 371 -16.12 59.06 1.16
C ASN A 371 -15.22 57.82 0.98
N ARG A 372 -15.79 56.62 0.93
CA ARG A 372 -15.10 55.40 0.53
C ARG A 372 -16.06 54.53 -0.28
N PRO A 373 -15.72 54.13 -1.51
CA PRO A 373 -16.49 53.12 -2.21
C PRO A 373 -16.41 51.82 -1.41
N LEU A 374 -17.59 51.21 -1.14
CA LEU A 374 -17.65 49.81 -0.71
C LEU A 374 -17.19 48.97 -1.91
N GLU A 375 -16.00 48.40 -1.82
CA GLU A 375 -15.61 47.35 -2.78
C GLU A 375 -16.48 46.13 -2.51
N LEU A 376 -17.44 45.90 -3.41
CA LEU A 376 -18.14 44.61 -3.48
C LEU A 376 -17.14 43.61 -4.06
N ASN A 377 -16.59 42.81 -3.23
CA ASN A 377 -15.89 41.61 -3.69
C ASN A 377 -16.97 40.63 -4.21
N SER A 378 -17.01 40.51 -5.53
CA SER A 378 -17.80 39.52 -6.26
C SER A 378 -17.22 38.12 -6.10
#